data_87ee0d576d274305824ad614a63bf508
#
_entry.id   87ee0d576d274305824ad614a63bf508
#
_cell.length_a   1.000
_cell.length_b   1.000
_cell.length_c   1.000
_cell.angle_alpha   90.00
_cell.angle_beta   90.00
_cell.angle_gamma   90.00
#
_symmetry.space_group_name_H-M   'P 1'
#
loop_
_entity.id
_entity.type
_entity.pdbx_description
1 polymer ?
#
loop_
_entity_poly.entity_id
_entity_poly.type
_entity_poly.pdbx_seq_one_letter_code
_entity_poly.pdbx_strand_id
1 'polypeptide(L)'
;MNKTLIIVDAQYDFMEGGKLPVEGATAALNNIVEFLNSGEVSTVITTQDWHNGKHCSFKEQGGEFPEHCVAETHGADIYKPILDAIEKNNLLNFSLYKGKYLEEFSAFTNRTEGYAHWFEYATTDSTDPYLQFHEDEQVIICGLAGDICVMNTAIALKDMNVVIADNLTASLNEDNFRKLADQYNITIVEV
;
A
#
# COMPACT_ATOMS: atom_id res chain seq x y z
N MET A 1 14.57 17.09 3.68
CA MET A 1 13.33 16.85 2.93
C MET A 1 12.56 15.80 3.72
N ASN A 2 11.33 16.07 4.11
CA ASN A 2 10.53 15.05 4.80
C ASN A 2 10.17 13.94 3.81
N LYS A 3 10.30 12.69 4.25
CA LYS A 3 9.94 11.52 3.45
C LYS A 3 8.81 10.77 4.14
N THR A 4 7.73 10.52 3.42
CA THR A 4 6.65 9.63 3.86
C THR A 4 6.72 8.32 3.08
N LEU A 5 6.66 7.20 3.78
CA LEU A 5 6.60 5.87 3.20
C LEU A 5 5.14 5.37 3.19
N ILE A 6 4.63 5.05 2.01
CA ILE A 6 3.34 4.37 1.87
C ILE A 6 3.61 2.88 1.63
N ILE A 7 3.23 2.05 2.59
CA ILE A 7 3.35 0.59 2.52
C ILE A 7 1.98 0.04 2.11
N VAL A 8 1.89 -0.40 0.86
CA VAL A 8 0.64 -0.85 0.27
C VAL A 8 0.46 -2.35 0.55
N ASP A 9 -0.63 -2.69 1.21
CA ASP A 9 -1.19 -4.04 1.36
C ASP A 9 -0.16 -5.11 1.76
N ALA A 10 0.72 -4.78 2.72
CA ALA A 10 1.72 -5.71 3.24
C ALA A 10 1.09 -6.77 4.15
N GLN A 11 0.14 -7.56 3.59
CA GLN A 11 -0.75 -8.47 4.31
C GLN A 11 -0.39 -9.95 4.10
N TYR A 12 -0.73 -10.80 5.07
CA TYR A 12 -0.37 -12.22 5.02
C TYR A 12 -0.97 -12.97 3.84
N ASP A 13 -2.17 -12.60 3.35
CA ASP A 13 -2.77 -13.27 2.20
C ASP A 13 -2.02 -13.04 0.88
N PHE A 14 -1.21 -11.98 0.79
CA PHE A 14 -0.35 -11.71 -0.37
C PHE A 14 1.06 -12.31 -0.25
N MET A 15 1.41 -12.89 0.90
CA MET A 15 2.70 -13.57 1.10
C MET A 15 2.65 -15.01 0.56
N GLU A 16 3.84 -15.63 0.43
CA GLU A 16 3.93 -17.04 0.06
C GLU A 16 3.20 -17.92 1.08
N GLY A 17 2.22 -18.69 0.61
CA GLY A 17 1.34 -19.52 1.44
C GLY A 17 0.01 -18.86 1.81
N GLY A 18 -0.19 -17.60 1.47
CA GLY A 18 -1.47 -16.88 1.60
C GLY A 18 -2.48 -17.25 0.50
N LYS A 19 -3.63 -16.58 0.49
CA LYS A 19 -4.74 -16.87 -0.44
C LYS A 19 -4.50 -16.35 -1.85
N LEU A 20 -3.75 -15.26 -1.99
CA LEU A 20 -3.39 -14.62 -3.26
C LEU A 20 -1.89 -14.27 -3.27
N PRO A 21 -1.01 -15.29 -3.29
CA PRO A 21 0.42 -15.07 -3.09
C PRO A 21 1.07 -14.32 -4.26
N VAL A 22 1.93 -13.35 -3.91
CA VAL A 22 2.79 -12.62 -4.83
C VAL A 22 4.20 -13.18 -4.69
N GLU A 23 4.81 -13.62 -5.79
CA GLU A 23 6.18 -14.15 -5.79
C GLU A 23 7.16 -13.05 -5.32
N GLY A 24 8.04 -13.40 -4.38
CA GLY A 24 9.01 -12.45 -3.81
C GLY A 24 8.45 -11.55 -2.70
N ALA A 25 7.16 -11.69 -2.34
CA ALA A 25 6.54 -10.87 -1.31
C ALA A 25 7.31 -10.86 0.01
N THR A 26 7.68 -12.04 0.52
CA THR A 26 8.41 -12.14 1.80
C THR A 26 9.75 -11.39 1.75
N ALA A 27 10.47 -11.44 0.63
CA ALA A 27 11.73 -10.71 0.47
C ALA A 27 11.49 -9.20 0.46
N ALA A 28 10.52 -8.72 -0.33
CA ALA A 28 10.17 -7.30 -0.38
C ALA A 28 9.73 -6.77 1.00
N LEU A 29 8.87 -7.52 1.71
CA LEU A 29 8.41 -7.10 3.05
C LEU A 29 9.54 -7.09 4.10
N ASN A 30 10.49 -8.01 4.01
CA ASN A 30 11.68 -7.98 4.88
C ASN A 30 12.58 -6.78 4.56
N ASN A 31 12.76 -6.43 3.29
CA ASN A 31 13.48 -5.22 2.90
C ASN A 31 12.78 -3.95 3.41
N ILE A 32 11.43 -3.92 3.43
CA ILE A 32 10.69 -2.81 4.07
C ILE A 32 11.03 -2.70 5.55
N VAL A 33 11.10 -3.82 6.28
CA VAL A 33 11.49 -3.84 7.70
C VAL A 33 12.90 -3.26 7.88
N GLU A 34 13.85 -3.63 7.02
CA GLU A 34 15.22 -3.08 7.05
C GLU A 34 15.22 -1.57 6.75
N PHE A 35 14.46 -1.12 5.76
CA PHE A 35 14.33 0.29 5.40
C PHE A 35 13.70 1.11 6.53
N LEU A 36 12.68 0.60 7.23
CA LEU A 36 12.10 1.25 8.41
C LEU A 36 13.12 1.41 9.56
N ASN A 37 14.08 0.50 9.67
CA ASN A 37 15.15 0.57 10.68
C ASN A 37 16.32 1.50 10.26
N SER A 38 16.38 1.99 9.03
CA SER A 38 17.44 2.88 8.56
C SER A 38 17.34 4.31 9.14
N GLY A 39 16.14 4.71 9.55
CA GLY A 39 15.86 6.07 10.03
C GLY A 39 15.65 7.11 8.92
N GLU A 40 15.45 6.66 7.67
CA GLU A 40 15.27 7.55 6.52
C GLU A 40 13.88 8.17 6.42
N VAL A 41 12.88 7.58 7.08
CA VAL A 41 11.50 8.05 7.10
C VAL A 41 11.03 8.30 8.52
N SER A 42 10.12 9.23 8.70
CA SER A 42 9.52 9.55 9.99
C SER A 42 7.99 9.31 10.01
N THR A 43 7.40 9.25 8.84
CA THR A 43 5.96 9.03 8.66
C THR A 43 5.73 7.82 7.78
N VAL A 44 4.83 6.96 8.21
CA VAL A 44 4.42 5.75 7.51
C VAL A 44 2.92 5.75 7.34
N ILE A 45 2.46 5.35 6.16
CA ILE A 45 1.05 5.09 5.89
C ILE A 45 0.97 3.63 5.45
N THR A 46 0.20 2.81 6.17
CA THR A 46 -0.10 1.45 5.75
C THR A 46 -1.47 1.39 5.11
N THR A 47 -1.61 0.72 3.98
CA THR A 47 -2.92 0.39 3.42
C THR A 47 -3.23 -1.09 3.59
N GLN A 48 -4.52 -1.42 3.68
CA GLN A 48 -5.00 -2.78 3.82
C GLN A 48 -6.24 -3.00 2.99
N ASP A 49 -6.25 -4.06 2.17
CA ASP A 49 -7.49 -4.64 1.70
C ASP A 49 -8.28 -5.19 2.89
N TRP A 50 -9.55 -4.79 2.97
CA TRP A 50 -10.42 -5.14 4.10
C TRP A 50 -11.79 -5.56 3.58
N HIS A 51 -11.79 -6.72 2.89
CA HIS A 51 -12.95 -7.19 2.14
C HIS A 51 -14.03 -7.78 3.05
N ASN A 52 -15.28 -7.52 2.73
CA ASN A 52 -16.35 -8.36 3.26
C ASN A 52 -16.31 -9.75 2.58
N GLY A 53 -16.84 -10.79 3.26
CA GLY A 53 -16.77 -12.17 2.77
C GLY A 53 -17.54 -12.46 1.46
N LYS A 54 -18.13 -11.44 0.82
CA LYS A 54 -18.82 -11.51 -0.48
C LYS A 54 -18.38 -10.34 -1.38
N HIS A 55 -17.12 -9.98 -1.30
CA HIS A 55 -16.60 -8.85 -2.07
C HIS A 55 -16.65 -9.12 -3.58
N CYS A 56 -16.95 -8.09 -4.37
CA CYS A 56 -17.14 -8.19 -5.82
C CYS A 56 -15.88 -8.65 -6.60
N SER A 57 -14.67 -8.49 -6.04
CA SER A 57 -13.44 -8.96 -6.65
C SER A 57 -13.26 -10.49 -6.61
N PHE A 58 -14.03 -11.19 -5.79
CA PHE A 58 -13.89 -12.64 -5.60
C PHE A 58 -14.51 -13.45 -6.74
N LYS A 59 -13.85 -14.52 -7.18
CA LYS A 59 -14.33 -15.42 -8.24
C LYS A 59 -15.73 -15.95 -7.98
N GLU A 60 -16.07 -16.24 -6.74
CA GLU A 60 -17.40 -16.69 -6.35
C GLU A 60 -18.49 -15.61 -6.52
N GLN A 61 -18.09 -14.36 -6.64
CA GLN A 61 -18.96 -13.21 -6.90
C GLN A 61 -18.85 -12.70 -8.34
N GLY A 62 -18.08 -13.38 -9.22
CA GLY A 62 -17.87 -13.01 -10.60
C GLY A 62 -16.64 -12.13 -10.85
N GLY A 63 -15.82 -11.90 -9.83
CA GLY A 63 -14.55 -11.19 -9.94
C GLY A 63 -13.39 -12.08 -10.42
N GLU A 64 -12.18 -11.53 -10.43
CA GLU A 64 -11.00 -12.17 -11.01
C GLU A 64 -10.15 -12.92 -9.96
N PHE A 65 -10.25 -12.58 -8.66
CA PHE A 65 -9.36 -13.05 -7.61
C PHE A 65 -9.97 -14.17 -6.76
N PRO A 66 -9.18 -15.06 -6.17
CA PRO A 66 -9.65 -15.92 -5.08
C PRO A 66 -10.08 -15.06 -3.88
N GLU A 67 -10.83 -15.62 -2.96
CA GLU A 67 -11.09 -14.98 -1.68
C GLU A 67 -9.76 -14.66 -0.97
N HIS A 68 -9.55 -13.41 -0.56
CA HIS A 68 -8.36 -12.93 0.13
C HIS A 68 -8.70 -11.72 1.00
N CYS A 69 -7.85 -11.42 1.95
CA CYS A 69 -7.93 -10.25 2.84
C CYS A 69 -9.34 -10.00 3.41
N VAL A 70 -10.03 -11.09 3.77
CA VAL A 70 -11.34 -10.99 4.41
C VAL A 70 -11.18 -10.35 5.78
N ALA A 71 -11.98 -9.33 6.05
CA ALA A 71 -11.93 -8.56 7.28
C ALA A 71 -11.92 -9.46 8.53
N GLU A 72 -11.14 -9.07 9.52
CA GLU A 72 -10.98 -9.78 10.81
C GLU A 72 -10.36 -11.19 10.69
N THR A 73 -9.75 -11.54 9.55
CA THR A 73 -8.97 -12.77 9.41
C THR A 73 -7.47 -12.48 9.46
N HIS A 74 -6.69 -13.48 9.86
CA HIS A 74 -5.22 -13.37 9.86
C HIS A 74 -4.64 -13.01 8.47
N GLY A 75 -5.28 -13.46 7.39
CA GLY A 75 -4.86 -13.11 6.03
C GLY A 75 -4.93 -11.61 5.73
N ALA A 76 -5.88 -10.91 6.37
CA ALA A 76 -6.04 -9.46 6.23
C ALA A 76 -5.13 -8.64 7.15
N ASP A 77 -4.42 -9.27 8.11
CA ASP A 77 -3.50 -8.56 9.00
C ASP A 77 -2.25 -8.09 8.23
N ILE A 78 -1.71 -6.93 8.61
CA ILE A 78 -0.38 -6.48 8.16
C ILE A 78 0.69 -7.45 8.70
N TYR A 79 1.70 -7.71 7.90
CA TYR A 79 2.90 -8.47 8.29
C TYR A 79 3.51 -7.90 9.56
N LYS A 80 3.41 -8.66 10.64
CA LYS A 80 3.75 -8.21 12.00
C LYS A 80 5.13 -7.56 12.14
N PRO A 81 6.22 -8.06 11.52
CA PRO A 81 7.52 -7.41 11.60
C PRO A 81 7.55 -5.95 11.13
N ILE A 82 6.68 -5.54 10.20
CA ILE A 82 6.53 -4.14 9.77
C ILE A 82 5.95 -3.31 10.92
N LEU A 83 4.87 -3.78 11.56
CA LEU A 83 4.28 -3.09 12.71
C LEU A 83 5.27 -2.97 13.87
N ASP A 84 6.02 -4.04 14.14
CA ASP A 84 7.06 -4.05 15.18
C ASP A 84 8.19 -3.04 14.88
N ALA A 85 8.57 -2.90 13.61
CA ALA A 85 9.58 -1.91 13.19
C ALA A 85 9.07 -0.47 13.32
N ILE A 86 7.81 -0.22 12.96
CA ILE A 86 7.15 1.09 13.12
C ILE A 86 7.13 1.49 14.61
N GLU A 87 6.67 0.60 15.48
CA GLU A 87 6.61 0.83 16.93
C GLU A 87 8.01 1.05 17.53
N LYS A 88 8.95 0.15 17.23
CA LYS A 88 10.33 0.21 17.71
C LYS A 88 11.03 1.54 17.41
N ASN A 89 10.75 2.10 16.21
CA ASN A 89 11.39 3.33 15.74
C ASN A 89 10.56 4.59 16.05
N ASN A 90 9.43 4.47 16.77
CA ASN A 90 8.50 5.56 17.08
C ASN A 90 8.07 6.35 15.84
N LEU A 91 7.82 5.67 14.72
CA LEU A 91 7.37 6.30 13.49
C LEU A 91 5.91 6.72 13.60
N LEU A 92 5.58 7.91 13.08
CA LEU A 92 4.19 8.30 12.94
C LEU A 92 3.51 7.38 11.95
N ASN A 93 2.46 6.66 12.35
CA ASN A 93 1.78 5.69 11.51
C ASN A 93 0.29 6.01 11.34
N PHE A 94 -0.17 5.96 10.08
CA PHE A 94 -1.58 6.01 9.70
C PHE A 94 -1.95 4.71 8.99
N SER A 95 -3.07 4.11 9.37
CA SER A 95 -3.58 2.88 8.73
C SER A 95 -4.86 3.18 7.98
N LEU A 96 -4.90 2.85 6.69
CA LEU A 96 -6.01 3.07 5.78
C LEU A 96 -6.57 1.74 5.31
N TYR A 97 -7.89 1.58 5.37
CA TYR A 97 -8.60 0.43 4.84
C TYR A 97 -9.22 0.76 3.48
N LYS A 98 -9.17 -0.18 2.54
CA LYS A 98 -9.81 -0.08 1.24
C LYS A 98 -10.54 -1.36 0.86
N GLY A 99 -11.30 -1.34 -0.23
CA GLY A 99 -11.97 -2.53 -0.73
C GLY A 99 -13.01 -3.13 0.21
N LYS A 100 -13.70 -2.31 1.03
CA LYS A 100 -14.70 -2.82 1.97
C LYS A 100 -15.98 -3.32 1.28
N TYR A 101 -16.40 -2.63 0.23
CA TYR A 101 -17.67 -2.89 -0.46
C TYR A 101 -17.52 -2.87 -1.98
N LEU A 102 -16.59 -2.10 -2.51
CA LEU A 102 -16.32 -1.91 -3.93
C LEU A 102 -14.89 -2.36 -4.23
N GLU A 103 -14.61 -2.64 -5.49
CA GLU A 103 -13.27 -2.91 -5.97
C GLU A 103 -12.46 -1.61 -5.99
N GLU A 104 -11.62 -1.44 -5.00
CA GLU A 104 -10.78 -0.27 -4.78
C GLU A 104 -9.32 -0.72 -4.70
N PHE A 105 -8.53 -0.38 -5.72
CA PHE A 105 -7.10 -0.73 -5.77
C PHE A 105 -6.20 0.28 -5.06
N SER A 106 -6.71 1.47 -4.73
CA SER A 106 -5.98 2.49 -3.98
C SER A 106 -6.86 3.12 -2.91
N ALA A 107 -6.29 3.34 -1.73
CA ALA A 107 -6.94 4.09 -0.66
C ALA A 107 -7.03 5.61 -0.94
N PHE A 108 -6.46 6.08 -2.06
CA PHE A 108 -6.33 7.50 -2.42
C PHE A 108 -7.18 7.90 -3.64
N THR A 109 -8.14 7.09 -4.06
CA THR A 109 -8.91 7.30 -5.28
C THR A 109 -10.02 8.35 -5.18
N ASN A 110 -10.55 8.62 -3.98
CA ASN A 110 -11.66 9.55 -3.76
C ASN A 110 -11.17 11.00 -3.58
N ARG A 111 -10.51 11.56 -4.62
CA ARG A 111 -10.05 12.95 -4.62
C ARG A 111 -11.20 13.86 -5.03
N THR A 112 -11.67 14.72 -4.13
CA THR A 112 -12.52 15.84 -4.50
C THR A 112 -11.71 16.92 -5.21
N GLU A 113 -12.19 17.42 -6.35
CA GLU A 113 -11.57 18.55 -7.06
C GLU A 113 -11.33 19.74 -6.10
N GLY A 114 -10.09 20.21 -6.05
CA GLY A 114 -9.67 21.34 -5.20
C GLY A 114 -9.01 20.97 -3.87
N TYR A 115 -9.01 19.71 -3.47
CA TYR A 115 -8.33 19.22 -2.26
C TYR A 115 -7.39 18.05 -2.60
N ALA A 116 -6.39 18.34 -3.37
CA ALA A 116 -5.48 17.33 -3.95
C ALA A 116 -4.70 16.50 -2.91
N HIS A 117 -4.80 16.81 -1.62
CA HIS A 117 -3.95 16.26 -0.57
C HIS A 117 -4.71 15.73 0.65
N TRP A 118 -6.02 15.51 0.55
CA TRP A 118 -6.84 15.06 1.67
C TRP A 118 -7.32 13.63 1.47
N PHE A 119 -7.25 12.84 2.53
CA PHE A 119 -7.87 11.52 2.62
C PHE A 119 -8.91 11.52 3.71
N GLU A 120 -10.08 11.00 3.44
CA GLU A 120 -11.11 10.78 4.45
C GLU A 120 -11.11 9.29 4.80
N TYR A 121 -10.39 8.90 5.87
CA TYR A 121 -10.50 7.55 6.40
C TYR A 121 -10.31 7.52 7.90
N ALA A 122 -11.21 6.82 8.57
CA ALA A 122 -11.05 6.47 9.96
C ALA A 122 -9.89 5.46 10.08
N THR A 123 -8.81 5.90 10.63
CA THR A 123 -7.81 4.99 11.18
C THR A 123 -8.29 4.51 12.53
N THR A 124 -7.93 3.28 12.90
CA THR A 124 -8.38 2.69 14.16
C THR A 124 -7.90 3.45 15.39
N ASP A 125 -6.84 4.27 15.29
CA ASP A 125 -6.23 4.95 16.42
C ASP A 125 -5.85 6.42 16.19
N SER A 126 -6.08 6.99 15.00
CA SER A 126 -5.77 8.38 14.73
C SER A 126 -6.93 9.29 15.11
N THR A 127 -6.64 10.32 15.89
CA THR A 127 -7.59 11.39 16.23
C THR A 127 -7.73 12.41 15.11
N ASP A 128 -6.90 12.31 14.07
CA ASP A 128 -6.96 13.16 12.88
C ASP A 128 -7.55 12.37 11.70
N PRO A 129 -8.78 12.66 11.28
CA PRO A 129 -9.41 11.99 10.16
C PRO A 129 -8.83 12.39 8.79
N TYR A 130 -7.88 13.33 8.75
CA TYR A 130 -7.32 13.87 7.53
C TYR A 130 -5.80 13.81 7.56
N LEU A 131 -5.22 13.14 6.56
CA LEU A 131 -3.79 13.16 6.30
C LEU A 131 -3.49 14.15 5.17
N GLN A 132 -2.60 15.09 5.40
CA GLN A 132 -2.17 16.07 4.41
C GLN A 132 -0.69 15.89 4.08
N PHE A 133 -0.37 15.75 2.79
CA PHE A 133 1.00 15.83 2.29
C PHE A 133 1.42 17.28 2.08
N HIS A 134 2.68 17.58 2.35
CA HIS A 134 3.27 18.88 2.06
C HIS A 134 3.84 18.91 0.64
N GLU A 135 3.81 20.08 -0.02
CA GLU A 135 4.27 20.24 -1.41
C GLU A 135 5.75 19.82 -1.62
N ASP A 136 6.60 19.99 -0.61
CA ASP A 136 8.03 19.62 -0.66
C ASP A 136 8.31 18.19 -0.18
N GLU A 137 7.28 17.40 0.11
CA GLU A 137 7.42 16.07 0.66
C GLU A 137 7.68 15.04 -0.44
N GLN A 138 8.67 14.16 -0.24
CA GLN A 138 8.85 13.00 -1.09
C GLN A 138 8.00 11.85 -0.57
N VAL A 139 7.15 11.31 -1.42
CA VAL A 139 6.32 10.13 -1.13
C VAL A 139 6.96 8.91 -1.78
N ILE A 140 7.41 7.98 -0.95
CA ILE A 140 7.96 6.69 -1.39
C ILE A 140 6.83 5.66 -1.24
N ILE A 141 6.48 4.97 -2.31
CA ILE A 141 5.46 3.93 -2.32
C ILE A 141 6.13 2.57 -2.48
N CYS A 142 5.68 1.57 -1.73
CA CYS A 142 6.18 0.21 -1.79
C CYS A 142 5.09 -0.79 -1.41
N GLY A 143 5.38 -2.09 -1.44
CA GLY A 143 4.48 -3.15 -0.97
C GLY A 143 3.96 -4.05 -2.09
N LEU A 144 2.67 -4.44 -2.01
CA LEU A 144 2.06 -5.52 -2.82
C LEU A 144 0.70 -5.10 -3.39
N ALA A 145 0.27 -5.54 -4.57
CA ALA A 145 1.16 -6.02 -5.62
C ALA A 145 1.57 -4.83 -6.50
N GLY A 146 2.83 -4.84 -6.96
CA GLY A 146 3.42 -3.72 -7.71
C GLY A 146 2.60 -3.27 -8.90
N ASP A 147 2.15 -4.20 -9.72
CA ASP A 147 1.38 -3.96 -10.94
C ASP A 147 -0.12 -3.71 -10.72
N ILE A 148 -0.60 -3.78 -9.47
CA ILE A 148 -2.01 -3.51 -9.12
C ILE A 148 -2.10 -2.40 -8.07
N CYS A 149 -2.12 -2.72 -6.78
CA CYS A 149 -2.42 -1.77 -5.71
C CYS A 149 -1.33 -0.70 -5.56
N VAL A 150 -0.05 -1.07 -5.67
CA VAL A 150 1.08 -0.13 -5.61
C VAL A 150 1.01 0.86 -6.78
N MET A 151 0.85 0.36 -8.01
CA MET A 151 0.75 1.20 -9.20
C MET A 151 -0.47 2.12 -9.16
N ASN A 152 -1.65 1.61 -8.78
CA ASN A 152 -2.85 2.42 -8.65
C ASN A 152 -2.71 3.51 -7.56
N THR A 153 -1.99 3.21 -6.48
CA THR A 153 -1.66 4.20 -5.46
C THR A 153 -0.75 5.29 -6.02
N ALA A 154 0.29 4.92 -6.78
CA ALA A 154 1.19 5.88 -7.42
C ALA A 154 0.46 6.76 -8.45
N ILE A 155 -0.42 6.17 -9.27
CA ILE A 155 -1.25 6.92 -10.23
C ILE A 155 -2.19 7.91 -9.52
N ALA A 156 -2.81 7.50 -8.40
CA ALA A 156 -3.69 8.37 -7.64
C ALA A 156 -2.95 9.59 -7.04
N LEU A 157 -1.65 9.45 -6.77
CA LEU A 157 -0.78 10.48 -6.16
C LEU A 157 0.20 11.11 -7.17
N LYS A 158 0.05 10.87 -8.47
CA LYS A 158 1.02 11.25 -9.52
C LYS A 158 1.33 12.74 -9.63
N ASP A 159 0.45 13.61 -9.12
CA ASP A 159 0.65 15.06 -9.13
C ASP A 159 1.55 15.53 -7.97
N MET A 160 2.04 14.58 -7.16
CA MET A 160 2.95 14.78 -6.06
C MET A 160 4.37 14.32 -6.43
N ASN A 161 5.34 14.59 -5.57
CA ASN A 161 6.70 14.04 -5.71
C ASN A 161 6.75 12.57 -5.28
N VAL A 162 6.24 11.69 -6.16
CA VAL A 162 6.06 10.25 -5.90
C VAL A 162 7.11 9.43 -6.61
N VAL A 163 7.64 8.43 -5.90
CA VAL A 163 8.47 7.36 -6.48
C VAL A 163 8.01 6.00 -5.95
N ILE A 164 8.17 4.93 -6.74
CA ILE A 164 8.00 3.56 -6.25
C ILE A 164 9.38 2.98 -5.92
N ALA A 165 9.53 2.40 -4.73
CA ALA A 165 10.74 1.71 -4.31
C ALA A 165 10.75 0.28 -4.84
N ASP A 166 11.63 0.00 -5.81
CA ASP A 166 11.72 -1.27 -6.51
C ASP A 166 12.05 -2.44 -5.58
N ASN A 167 13.14 -2.29 -4.83
CA ASN A 167 13.63 -3.29 -3.89
C ASN A 167 12.71 -3.55 -2.68
N LEU A 168 11.66 -2.73 -2.52
CA LEU A 168 10.63 -2.83 -1.47
C LEU A 168 9.27 -3.26 -2.03
N THR A 169 9.20 -3.68 -3.30
CA THR A 169 7.95 -4.00 -4.00
C THR A 169 8.05 -5.37 -4.66
N ALA A 170 6.95 -6.13 -4.66
CA ALA A 170 6.83 -7.35 -5.45
C ALA A 170 5.54 -7.30 -6.27
N SER A 171 5.55 -7.89 -7.47
CA SER A 171 4.48 -7.80 -8.46
C SER A 171 3.91 -9.17 -8.81
N LEU A 172 2.62 -9.23 -9.16
CA LEU A 172 2.03 -10.42 -9.77
C LEU A 172 2.56 -10.63 -11.20
N ASN A 173 2.83 -9.53 -11.90
CA ASN A 173 3.42 -9.53 -13.24
C ASN A 173 4.40 -8.36 -13.37
N GLU A 174 5.70 -8.68 -13.32
CA GLU A 174 6.78 -7.68 -13.37
C GLU A 174 6.80 -6.90 -14.70
N ASP A 175 6.59 -7.58 -15.83
CA ASP A 175 6.56 -6.91 -17.14
C ASP A 175 5.41 -5.89 -17.22
N ASN A 176 4.25 -6.25 -16.65
CA ASN A 176 3.11 -5.33 -16.56
C ASN A 176 3.41 -4.15 -15.65
N PHE A 177 4.07 -4.37 -14.52
CA PHE A 177 4.48 -3.33 -13.59
C PHE A 177 5.36 -2.28 -14.28
N ARG A 178 6.42 -2.71 -14.99
CA ARG A 178 7.32 -1.82 -15.73
C ARG A 178 6.60 -1.06 -16.85
N LYS A 179 5.76 -1.77 -17.61
CA LYS A 179 4.95 -1.16 -18.68
C LYS A 179 4.01 -0.09 -18.16
N LEU A 180 3.34 -0.33 -17.03
CA LEU A 180 2.43 0.66 -16.42
C LEU A 180 3.21 1.87 -15.90
N ALA A 181 4.38 1.67 -15.30
CA ALA A 181 5.24 2.77 -14.87
C ALA A 181 5.60 3.69 -16.03
N ASP A 182 6.03 3.12 -17.15
CA ASP A 182 6.33 3.88 -18.38
C ASP A 182 5.08 4.60 -18.91
N GLN A 183 3.94 3.90 -18.98
CA GLN A 183 2.69 4.45 -19.50
C GLN A 183 2.19 5.66 -18.71
N TYR A 184 2.33 5.63 -17.38
CA TYR A 184 1.84 6.68 -16.48
C TYR A 184 2.94 7.65 -16.04
N ASN A 185 4.17 7.47 -16.54
CA ASN A 185 5.34 8.27 -16.20
C ASN A 185 5.62 8.27 -14.67
N ILE A 186 5.53 7.08 -14.06
CA ILE A 186 5.84 6.85 -12.65
C ILE A 186 7.31 6.46 -12.53
N THR A 187 8.04 7.15 -11.67
CA THR A 187 9.46 6.86 -11.43
C THR A 187 9.61 5.69 -10.48
N ILE A 188 10.42 4.70 -10.88
CA ILE A 188 10.81 3.55 -10.03
C ILE A 188 12.28 3.72 -9.66
N VAL A 189 12.62 3.54 -8.40
CA VAL A 189 13.98 3.72 -7.85
C VAL A 189 14.35 2.61 -6.88
N GLU A 190 15.63 2.40 -6.67
CA GLU A 190 16.17 1.66 -5.52
C GLU A 190 16.34 2.62 -4.32
N VAL A 191 16.02 2.20 -3.11
CA VAL A 191 16.16 2.97 -1.88
C VAL A 191 16.92 2.21 -0.80
#